data_1ea906916b70f7fb68f0679e3530e896
#
_entry.id   1ea906916b70f7fb68f0679e3530e896
#
_cell.length_a   1.000
_cell.length_b   1.000
_cell.length_c   1.000
_cell.angle_alpha   90.00
_cell.angle_beta   90.00
_cell.angle_gamma   90.00
#
_symmetry.space_group_name_H-M   'P 1'
#
loop_
_entity.id
_entity.type
_entity.pdbx_description
1 polymer ?
#
loop_
_entity_poly.entity_id
_entity_poly.type
_entity_poly.pdbx_seq_one_letter_code
_entity_poly.pdbx_strand_id
1 'polypeptide(L)'
;ARLALKDDSLLLIENVGNLVCPAAFDLGEAHKVVILSVTEGEDKPVKYPDMFRAASVMLLNKIDLLPHLDFDVDAAIGFARRVNPQIRIMALSATSGEGMGEWLQFLRDGLASAVAAKRDTADNLQRRGAQQRARSAVAPAFEPPDRAPSTSPG
;
A
#
# COMPACT_ATOMS: atom_id res chain seq x y z
N ALA A 1 19.35 11.80 0.51
CA ALA A 1 19.48 11.25 -0.84
C ALA A 1 18.09 11.01 -1.41
N ARG A 2 17.82 11.41 -2.67
CA ARG A 2 16.58 11.07 -3.38
C ARG A 2 16.79 9.73 -4.09
N LEU A 3 15.88 8.78 -3.87
CA LEU A 3 15.83 7.55 -4.64
C LEU A 3 15.36 7.88 -6.06
N ALA A 4 16.19 7.58 -7.06
CA ALA A 4 15.81 7.70 -8.47
C ALA A 4 15.06 6.41 -8.90
N LEU A 5 13.80 6.32 -8.50
CA LEU A 5 12.95 5.20 -8.91
C LEU A 5 12.52 5.38 -10.36
N LYS A 6 12.54 4.29 -11.12
CA LYS A 6 11.96 4.27 -12.47
C LYS A 6 10.44 4.23 -12.36
N ASP A 7 9.76 4.76 -13.37
CA ASP A 7 8.31 4.60 -13.48
C ASP A 7 7.96 3.10 -13.52
N ASP A 8 6.82 2.76 -12.92
CA ASP A 8 6.29 1.39 -12.85
C ASP A 8 7.25 0.39 -12.16
N SER A 9 8.05 0.88 -11.18
CA SER A 9 8.93 0.02 -10.38
C SER A 9 8.30 -0.33 -9.03
N LEU A 10 8.68 -1.50 -8.50
CA LEU A 10 8.34 -1.95 -7.16
C LEU A 10 9.49 -1.60 -6.21
N LEU A 11 9.15 -0.93 -5.10
CA LEU A 11 10.08 -0.67 -4.00
C LEU A 11 9.78 -1.63 -2.85
N LEU A 12 10.76 -2.43 -2.46
CA LEU A 12 10.72 -3.24 -1.24
C LEU A 12 11.56 -2.53 -0.18
N ILE A 13 10.94 -2.26 0.96
CA ILE A 13 11.61 -1.63 2.11
C ILE A 13 11.75 -2.70 3.18
N GLU A 14 12.98 -3.11 3.45
CA GLU A 14 13.29 -3.98 4.56
C GLU A 14 13.57 -3.14 5.81
N ASN A 15 12.91 -3.49 6.89
CA ASN A 15 13.12 -2.86 8.19
C ASN A 15 13.93 -3.79 9.10
N VAL A 16 14.42 -3.23 10.21
CA VAL A 16 15.18 -3.99 11.23
C VAL A 16 14.39 -5.23 11.65
N GLY A 17 15.03 -6.39 11.70
CA GLY A 17 14.43 -7.70 11.95
C GLY A 17 13.83 -7.90 13.36
N ASN A 18 13.24 -6.87 13.97
CA ASN A 18 12.44 -6.99 15.18
C ASN A 18 10.97 -6.67 14.87
N LEU A 19 10.05 -7.32 15.57
CA LEU A 19 8.62 -7.21 15.35
C LEU A 19 7.96 -6.04 16.15
N VAL A 20 8.74 -5.17 16.78
CA VAL A 20 8.22 -4.13 17.69
C VAL A 20 8.24 -2.74 17.05
N CYS A 21 9.41 -2.28 16.63
CA CYS A 21 9.58 -0.90 16.15
C CYS A 21 8.90 -0.60 14.80
N PRO A 22 8.90 -1.50 13.78
CA PRO A 22 8.37 -1.16 12.47
C PRO A 22 6.85 -1.00 12.40
N ALA A 23 6.12 -1.56 13.36
CA ALA A 23 4.65 -1.53 13.35
C ALA A 23 4.08 -0.10 13.43
N ALA A 24 4.77 0.80 14.13
CA ALA A 24 4.30 2.15 14.43
C ALA A 24 4.52 3.18 13.29
N PHE A 25 5.34 2.85 12.29
CA PHE A 25 5.69 3.78 11.23
C PHE A 25 4.88 3.50 9.97
N ASP A 26 4.26 4.56 9.43
CA ASP A 26 3.64 4.58 8.11
C ASP A 26 4.61 5.29 7.16
N LEU A 27 5.14 4.57 6.19
CA LEU A 27 6.05 5.07 5.17
C LEU A 27 5.31 5.38 3.86
N GLY A 28 3.98 5.26 3.83
CA GLY A 28 3.15 5.36 2.63
C GLY A 28 3.21 4.09 1.77
N GLU A 29 3.59 2.97 2.35
CA GLU A 29 3.62 1.67 1.68
C GLU A 29 2.21 1.17 1.37
N ALA A 30 2.04 0.53 0.21
CA ALA A 30 0.77 -0.10 -0.17
C ALA A 30 0.45 -1.33 0.69
N HIS A 31 1.48 -2.04 1.14
CA HIS A 31 1.36 -3.25 1.96
C HIS A 31 2.46 -3.32 3.00
N LYS A 32 2.08 -3.64 4.24
CA LYS A 32 2.99 -4.13 5.27
C LYS A 32 3.00 -5.64 5.22
N VAL A 33 4.18 -6.23 5.15
CA VAL A 33 4.38 -7.67 5.10
C VAL A 33 5.16 -8.11 6.32
N VAL A 34 4.58 -9.02 7.09
CA VAL A 34 5.29 -9.69 8.19
C VAL A 34 5.76 -11.05 7.73
N ILE A 35 6.99 -11.40 8.05
CA ILE A 35 7.57 -12.72 7.75
C ILE A 35 7.67 -13.48 9.07
N LEU A 36 7.01 -14.65 9.13
CA LEU A 36 7.11 -15.62 10.20
C LEU A 36 7.82 -16.85 9.66
N SER A 37 8.93 -17.25 10.29
CA SER A 37 9.62 -18.48 9.94
C SER A 37 9.07 -19.65 10.75
N VAL A 38 8.91 -20.83 10.13
CA VAL A 38 8.53 -22.07 10.84
C VAL A 38 9.58 -22.53 11.87
N THR A 39 10.75 -21.88 11.92
CA THR A 39 11.78 -22.10 12.95
C THR A 39 11.57 -21.22 14.19
N GLU A 40 10.54 -20.39 14.20
CA GLU A 40 10.13 -19.56 15.32
C GLU A 40 8.90 -20.18 16.01
N GLY A 41 8.38 -19.60 17.07
CA GLY A 41 7.20 -20.16 17.73
C GLY A 41 5.91 -19.77 17.01
N GLU A 42 4.91 -20.66 16.99
CA GLU A 42 3.59 -20.44 16.41
C GLU A 42 2.86 -19.26 17.05
N ASP A 43 3.16 -18.99 18.32
CA ASP A 43 2.55 -17.96 19.16
C ASP A 43 3.14 -16.53 18.94
N LYS A 44 4.08 -16.38 18.01
CA LYS A 44 4.65 -15.06 17.65
C LYS A 44 3.58 -14.01 17.35
N PRO A 45 2.49 -14.32 16.62
CA PRO A 45 1.44 -13.34 16.34
C PRO A 45 0.81 -12.74 17.60
N VAL A 46 0.62 -13.55 18.64
CA VAL A 46 0.04 -13.06 19.92
C VAL A 46 1.08 -12.45 20.85
N LYS A 47 2.35 -12.81 20.72
CA LYS A 47 3.45 -12.18 21.44
C LYS A 47 3.80 -10.79 20.91
N TYR A 48 3.64 -10.57 19.60
CA TYR A 48 3.97 -9.32 18.91
C TYR A 48 2.77 -8.80 18.08
N PRO A 49 1.62 -8.56 18.73
CA PRO A 49 0.36 -8.34 18.04
C PRO A 49 0.34 -7.09 17.16
N ASP A 50 1.09 -6.06 17.48
CA ASP A 50 1.06 -4.78 16.77
C ASP A 50 1.56 -4.94 15.33
N MET A 51 2.62 -5.73 15.11
CA MET A 51 3.13 -5.97 13.77
C MET A 51 2.14 -6.77 12.93
N PHE A 52 1.54 -7.82 13.49
CA PHE A 52 0.56 -8.64 12.79
C PHE A 52 -0.76 -7.89 12.54
N ARG A 53 -1.16 -7.00 13.46
CA ARG A 53 -2.33 -6.13 13.27
C ARG A 53 -2.13 -5.12 12.14
N ALA A 54 -0.93 -4.56 12.03
CA ALA A 54 -0.58 -3.60 11.00
C ALA A 54 -0.33 -4.25 9.63
N ALA A 55 0.04 -5.54 9.59
CA ALA A 55 0.37 -6.24 8.35
C ALA A 55 -0.88 -6.60 7.54
N SER A 56 -0.83 -6.38 6.24
CA SER A 56 -1.83 -6.88 5.29
C SER A 56 -1.54 -8.30 4.82
N VAL A 57 -0.27 -8.71 4.89
CA VAL A 57 0.21 -10.03 4.46
C VAL A 57 1.14 -10.63 5.51
N MET A 58 0.98 -11.93 5.79
CA MET A 58 1.93 -12.76 6.50
C MET A 58 2.53 -13.77 5.53
N LEU A 59 3.85 -13.81 5.42
CA LEU A 59 4.58 -14.87 4.75
C LEU A 59 5.04 -15.87 5.79
N LEU A 60 4.49 -17.10 5.74
CA LEU A 60 5.00 -18.22 6.52
C LEU A 60 6.15 -18.86 5.74
N ASN A 61 7.37 -18.54 6.14
CA ASN A 61 8.58 -18.88 5.39
C ASN A 61 9.29 -20.12 5.93
N LYS A 62 10.15 -20.71 5.11
CA LYS A 62 10.94 -21.90 5.35
C LYS A 62 10.11 -23.17 5.52
N ILE A 63 8.96 -23.27 4.79
CA ILE A 63 8.09 -24.44 4.87
C ILE A 63 8.77 -25.74 4.45
N ASP A 64 9.88 -25.66 3.71
CA ASP A 64 10.76 -26.80 3.39
C ASP A 64 11.33 -27.47 4.63
N LEU A 65 11.37 -26.81 5.79
CA LEU A 65 11.84 -27.36 7.06
C LEU A 65 10.74 -28.04 7.88
N LEU A 66 9.46 -27.88 7.52
CA LEU A 66 8.32 -28.48 8.26
C LEU A 66 8.47 -29.98 8.54
N PRO A 67 8.99 -30.82 7.60
CA PRO A 67 9.18 -32.25 7.89
C PRO A 67 10.19 -32.55 9.00
N HIS A 68 10.97 -31.56 9.42
CA HIS A 68 12.04 -31.69 10.41
C HIS A 68 11.76 -30.93 11.71
N LEU A 69 10.59 -30.28 11.82
CA LEU A 69 10.24 -29.43 12.94
C LEU A 69 8.89 -29.84 13.55
N ASP A 70 8.77 -29.63 14.83
CA ASP A 70 7.49 -29.70 15.54
C ASP A 70 6.85 -28.31 15.54
N PHE A 71 6.29 -27.92 14.37
CA PHE A 71 5.65 -26.62 14.17
C PHE A 71 4.22 -26.82 13.66
N ASP A 72 3.27 -26.31 14.42
CA ASP A 72 1.84 -26.38 14.07
C ASP A 72 1.43 -25.17 13.19
N VAL A 73 1.33 -25.43 11.90
CA VAL A 73 0.93 -24.45 10.89
C VAL A 73 -0.48 -23.90 11.16
N ASP A 74 -1.42 -24.76 11.52
CA ASP A 74 -2.82 -24.36 11.76
C ASP A 74 -2.93 -23.50 13.01
N ALA A 75 -2.16 -23.82 14.05
CA ALA A 75 -2.07 -22.97 15.24
C ALA A 75 -1.49 -21.59 14.91
N ALA A 76 -0.41 -21.51 14.14
CA ALA A 76 0.19 -20.25 13.72
C ALA A 76 -0.78 -19.37 12.92
N ILE A 77 -1.49 -19.97 11.96
CA ILE A 77 -2.56 -19.32 11.18
C ILE A 77 -3.68 -18.84 12.10
N GLY A 78 -4.10 -19.68 13.03
CA GLY A 78 -5.14 -19.36 14.03
C GLY A 78 -4.76 -18.17 14.89
N PHE A 79 -3.52 -18.12 15.38
CA PHE A 79 -3.00 -16.99 16.15
C PHE A 79 -2.92 -15.71 15.32
N ALA A 80 -2.43 -15.77 14.08
CA ALA A 80 -2.37 -14.62 13.20
C ALA A 80 -3.76 -14.04 12.91
N ARG A 81 -4.75 -14.89 12.60
CA ARG A 81 -6.13 -14.48 12.32
C ARG A 81 -6.86 -13.98 13.56
N ARG A 82 -6.51 -14.43 14.75
CA ARG A 82 -7.04 -13.88 16.01
C ARG A 82 -6.61 -12.43 16.21
N VAL A 83 -5.39 -12.09 15.83
CA VAL A 83 -4.86 -10.72 15.93
C VAL A 83 -5.35 -9.85 14.77
N ASN A 84 -5.39 -10.39 13.56
CA ASN A 84 -5.85 -9.71 12.36
C ASN A 84 -6.67 -10.67 11.48
N PRO A 85 -8.00 -10.62 11.58
CA PRO A 85 -8.88 -11.52 10.82
C PRO A 85 -8.78 -11.40 9.30
N GLN A 86 -8.27 -10.28 8.80
CA GLN A 86 -8.17 -10.00 7.36
C GLN A 86 -6.78 -10.25 6.79
N ILE A 87 -5.84 -10.68 7.62
CA ILE A 87 -4.45 -10.91 7.16
C ILE A 87 -4.42 -11.99 6.07
N ARG A 88 -3.84 -11.68 4.94
CA ARG A 88 -3.58 -12.67 3.89
C ARG A 88 -2.35 -13.49 4.29
N ILE A 89 -2.47 -14.81 4.23
CA ILE A 89 -1.39 -15.72 4.63
C ILE A 89 -0.94 -16.50 3.40
N MET A 90 0.35 -16.50 3.14
CA MET A 90 1.00 -17.27 2.08
C MET A 90 2.13 -18.09 2.68
N ALA A 91 2.11 -19.38 2.42
CA ALA A 91 3.17 -20.29 2.85
C ALA A 91 4.18 -20.46 1.72
N LEU A 92 5.46 -20.28 2.02
CA LEU A 92 6.52 -20.36 1.00
C LEU A 92 7.86 -20.79 1.59
N SER A 93 8.75 -21.21 0.70
CA SER A 93 10.18 -21.36 0.99
C SER A 93 11.00 -20.54 0.01
N ALA A 94 11.75 -19.58 0.52
CA ALA A 94 12.69 -18.81 -0.30
C ALA A 94 13.87 -19.68 -0.80
N THR A 95 14.14 -20.81 -0.15
CA THR A 95 15.23 -21.73 -0.51
C THR A 95 14.84 -22.71 -1.60
N SER A 96 13.68 -23.38 -1.45
CA SER A 96 13.21 -24.37 -2.43
C SER A 96 12.42 -23.73 -3.59
N GLY A 97 11.90 -22.51 -3.38
CA GLY A 97 11.02 -21.86 -4.34
C GLY A 97 9.53 -22.27 -4.20
N GLU A 98 9.20 -23.19 -3.31
CA GLU A 98 7.84 -23.60 -3.04
C GLU A 98 7.00 -22.40 -2.57
N GLY A 99 5.77 -22.25 -3.10
CA GLY A 99 4.87 -21.12 -2.76
C GLY A 99 5.28 -19.75 -3.31
N MET A 100 6.51 -19.58 -3.83
CA MET A 100 6.99 -18.28 -4.36
C MET A 100 6.16 -17.76 -5.53
N GLY A 101 5.51 -18.64 -6.30
CA GLY A 101 4.66 -18.24 -7.41
C GLY A 101 3.49 -17.35 -6.97
N GLU A 102 2.81 -17.70 -5.88
CA GLU A 102 1.71 -16.91 -5.32
C GLU A 102 2.18 -15.53 -4.83
N TRP A 103 3.31 -15.48 -4.13
CA TRP A 103 3.91 -14.24 -3.68
C TRP A 103 4.27 -13.31 -4.84
N LEU A 104 4.94 -13.84 -5.87
CA LEU A 104 5.31 -13.06 -7.04
C LEU A 104 4.07 -12.58 -7.83
N GLN A 105 3.02 -13.38 -7.89
CA GLN A 105 1.77 -12.98 -8.53
C GLN A 105 1.09 -11.85 -7.74
N PHE A 106 1.05 -11.95 -6.41
CA PHE A 106 0.54 -10.86 -5.55
C PHE A 106 1.27 -9.54 -5.80
N LEU A 107 2.60 -9.56 -5.91
CA LEU A 107 3.39 -8.36 -6.20
C LEU A 107 3.08 -7.79 -7.59
N ARG A 108 2.95 -8.64 -8.62
CA ARG A 108 2.61 -8.20 -9.98
C ARG A 108 1.22 -7.57 -10.06
N ASP A 109 0.23 -8.18 -9.41
CA ASP A 109 -1.14 -7.70 -9.39
C ASP A 109 -1.24 -6.36 -8.63
N GLY A 110 -0.54 -6.25 -7.51
CA GLY A 110 -0.43 -5.02 -6.74
C GLY A 110 0.19 -3.89 -7.56
N LEU A 111 1.30 -4.16 -8.26
CA LEU A 111 1.94 -3.18 -9.13
C LEU A 111 1.02 -2.76 -10.27
N ALA A 112 0.39 -3.70 -10.96
CA ALA A 112 -0.54 -3.42 -12.06
C ALA A 112 -1.71 -2.54 -11.59
N SER A 113 -2.28 -2.85 -10.44
CA SER A 113 -3.37 -2.08 -9.83
C SER A 113 -2.95 -0.66 -9.47
N ALA A 114 -1.77 -0.49 -8.89
CA ALA A 114 -1.23 0.82 -8.52
C ALA A 114 -0.94 1.68 -9.76
N VAL A 115 -0.39 1.10 -10.81
CA VAL A 115 -0.14 1.77 -12.10
C VAL A 115 -1.45 2.21 -12.76
N ALA A 116 -2.47 1.35 -12.77
CA ALA A 116 -3.80 1.70 -13.31
C ALA A 116 -4.43 2.86 -12.54
N ALA A 117 -4.43 2.82 -11.21
CA ALA A 117 -4.97 3.88 -10.37
C ALA A 117 -4.24 5.23 -10.56
N LYS A 118 -2.91 5.21 -10.76
CA LYS A 118 -2.12 6.40 -11.05
C LYS A 118 -2.53 7.02 -12.38
N ARG A 119 -2.75 6.22 -13.43
CA ARG A 119 -3.19 6.67 -14.75
C ARG A 119 -4.58 7.29 -14.70
N ASP A 120 -5.53 6.62 -14.07
CA ASP A 120 -6.91 7.13 -13.90
C ASP A 120 -6.94 8.46 -13.15
N THR A 121 -6.11 8.61 -12.13
CA THR A 121 -5.98 9.86 -11.38
C THR A 121 -5.43 10.99 -12.26
N ALA A 122 -4.40 10.73 -13.07
CA ALA A 122 -3.82 11.69 -13.99
C ALA A 122 -4.84 12.14 -15.05
N ASP A 123 -5.57 11.21 -15.65
CA ASP A 123 -6.61 11.48 -16.65
C ASP A 123 -7.76 12.33 -16.06
N ASN A 124 -8.18 12.01 -14.83
CA ASN A 124 -9.22 12.77 -14.15
C ASN A 124 -8.77 14.21 -13.84
N LEU A 125 -7.52 14.41 -13.43
CA LEU A 125 -6.97 15.75 -13.21
C LEU A 125 -6.89 16.57 -14.50
N GLN A 126 -6.49 15.94 -15.61
CA GLN A 126 -6.44 16.60 -16.92
C GLN A 126 -7.85 17.01 -17.39
N ARG A 127 -8.84 16.13 -17.26
CA ARG A 127 -10.25 16.42 -17.61
C ARG A 127 -10.82 17.57 -16.79
N ARG A 128 -10.59 17.58 -15.46
CA ARG A 128 -11.01 18.67 -14.58
C ARG A 128 -10.34 20.00 -14.94
N GLY A 129 -9.04 19.98 -15.23
CA GLY A 129 -8.30 21.17 -15.66
C GLY A 129 -8.79 21.72 -17.00
N ALA A 130 -9.14 20.87 -17.96
CA ALA A 130 -9.72 21.26 -19.24
C ALA A 130 -11.13 21.89 -19.07
N GLN A 131 -11.98 21.28 -18.24
CA GLN A 131 -13.32 21.81 -17.94
C GLN A 131 -13.26 23.18 -17.24
N GLN A 132 -12.32 23.35 -16.32
CA GLN A 132 -12.16 24.62 -15.61
C GLN A 132 -11.69 25.73 -16.54
N ARG A 133 -10.75 25.45 -17.46
CA ARG A 133 -10.32 26.38 -18.51
C ARG A 133 -11.45 26.74 -19.45
N ALA A 134 -12.26 25.77 -19.89
CA ALA A 134 -13.42 26.02 -20.73
C ALA A 134 -14.47 26.92 -20.02
N ARG A 135 -14.71 26.70 -18.73
CA ARG A 135 -15.63 27.56 -17.94
C ARG A 135 -15.10 28.98 -17.78
N SER A 136 -13.81 29.17 -17.56
CA SER A 136 -13.19 30.49 -17.44
C SER A 136 -13.19 31.26 -18.78
N ALA A 137 -13.10 30.54 -19.90
CA ALA A 137 -13.15 31.16 -21.25
C ALA A 137 -14.56 31.62 -21.65
N VAL A 138 -15.61 31.12 -21.03
CA VAL A 138 -17.03 31.46 -21.32
C VAL A 138 -17.58 32.52 -20.33
N ALA A 139 -16.81 32.94 -19.32
CA ALA A 139 -17.25 34.00 -18.42
C ALA A 139 -17.40 35.31 -19.18
N PRO A 140 -18.60 35.96 -19.21
CA PRO A 140 -18.78 37.23 -19.88
C PRO A 140 -17.88 38.29 -19.27
N ALA A 141 -17.28 39.11 -20.11
CA ALA A 141 -16.52 40.29 -19.68
C ALA A 141 -17.43 41.14 -18.78
N PHE A 142 -16.97 41.40 -17.55
CA PHE A 142 -17.68 42.35 -16.68
C PHE A 142 -17.65 43.72 -17.33
N GLU A 143 -18.80 44.15 -17.86
CA GLU A 143 -19.02 45.52 -18.35
C GLU A 143 -19.28 46.38 -17.11
N PRO A 144 -18.41 47.36 -16.74
CA PRO A 144 -18.68 48.24 -15.62
C PRO A 144 -19.91 49.11 -15.92
N PRO A 145 -20.79 49.39 -14.95
CA PRO A 145 -21.94 50.22 -15.15
C PRO A 145 -21.56 51.65 -15.62
N ASP A 146 -22.24 52.14 -16.65
CA ASP A 146 -22.05 53.44 -17.22
C ASP A 146 -22.07 54.54 -16.13
N ARG A 147 -21.04 55.37 -16.07
CA ARG A 147 -21.02 56.50 -15.17
C ARG A 147 -22.14 57.49 -15.55
N ALA A 148 -23.12 57.65 -14.69
CA ALA A 148 -24.09 58.69 -14.81
C ALA A 148 -23.44 60.09 -14.97
N PRO A 149 -23.96 60.97 -15.81
CA PRO A 149 -23.41 62.31 -16.01
C PRO A 149 -23.56 63.13 -14.72
N SER A 150 -22.47 63.76 -14.29
CA SER A 150 -22.45 64.70 -13.16
C SER A 150 -23.20 65.95 -13.56
N THR A 151 -24.39 66.16 -13.04
CA THR A 151 -25.08 67.45 -13.05
C THR A 151 -24.41 68.35 -12.02
N SER A 152 -23.69 69.37 -12.48
CA SER A 152 -23.31 70.52 -11.69
C SER A 152 -24.47 71.47 -11.49
N PRO A 153 -24.78 71.93 -10.28
CA PRO A 153 -25.69 73.08 -10.09
C PRO A 153 -24.92 74.37 -10.28
N GLY A 154 -25.49 75.30 -11.12
CA GLY A 154 -25.10 76.67 -11.22
C GLY A 154 -25.56 77.52 -10.01
#